data_8db16ad82f4b8160e2a3016d17de62e2
#
_entry.id   8db16ad82f4b8160e2a3016d17de62e2
#
_cell.length_a   1.000
_cell.length_b   1.000
_cell.length_c   1.000
_cell.angle_alpha   90.00
_cell.angle_beta   90.00
_cell.angle_gamma   90.00
#
_symmetry.space_group_name_H-M   'P 1'
#
loop_
_entity.id
_entity.type
_entity.pdbx_description
1 polymer ?
#
loop_
_entity_poly.entity_id
_entity_poly.type
_entity_poly.pdbx_seq_one_letter_code
_entity_poly.pdbx_strand_id
1 'polypeptide(L)'
;GCRGLKKGGRQVVDCLRRRQGVVMSRKKVQRIARKYDLAPKRKKKNPYHPIGTDGLPKVAANVVNRQFRRGRPLKVISTDITYLPGRDGFSYLSGVIGCETDIVLAHVTSNSMEEQRVLDTYDQLKEIELPDGIWACSDQGVHYTARAYRDKLEELGISQSMSRKACCWDNAP
;
A
#
# COMPACT_ATOMS: atom_id res chain seq x y z
N GLY A 1 10.12 33.98 3.71
CA GLY A 1 10.94 33.05 4.45
C GLY A 1 10.53 31.62 4.17
N CYS A 2 11.41 30.79 3.60
CA CYS A 2 11.15 29.36 3.39
C CYS A 2 11.14 28.68 4.77
N ARG A 3 9.99 28.48 5.33
CA ARG A 3 9.83 27.71 6.57
C ARG A 3 10.29 26.27 6.33
N GLY A 4 11.38 25.89 7.04
CA GLY A 4 11.89 24.54 7.23
C GLY A 4 12.05 23.73 5.95
N LEU A 5 13.27 23.49 5.53
CA LEU A 5 13.62 22.64 4.39
C LEU A 5 13.12 21.20 4.61
N LYS A 6 11.81 20.97 4.36
CA LYS A 6 11.25 19.61 4.24
C LYS A 6 11.59 18.96 2.89
N LYS A 7 12.38 19.64 2.05
CA LYS A 7 12.65 19.24 0.65
C LYS A 7 14.03 18.61 0.50
N GLY A 8 14.11 17.52 -0.22
CA GLY A 8 15.38 16.89 -0.58
C GLY A 8 16.24 17.76 -1.51
N GLY A 9 17.53 17.53 -1.56
CA GLY A 9 18.47 18.36 -2.33
C GLY A 9 18.13 18.55 -3.82
N ARG A 10 17.45 17.61 -4.47
CA ARG A 10 16.93 17.78 -5.85
C ARG A 10 15.84 18.83 -5.90
N GLN A 11 14.87 18.74 -5.03
CA GLN A 11 13.74 19.70 -4.96
C GLN A 11 14.19 21.11 -4.60
N VAL A 12 15.28 21.24 -3.80
CA VAL A 12 15.85 22.54 -3.47
C VAL A 12 16.51 23.16 -4.71
N VAL A 13 17.27 22.40 -5.48
CA VAL A 13 17.87 22.86 -6.74
C VAL A 13 16.81 23.36 -7.71
N ASP A 14 15.72 22.59 -7.91
CA ASP A 14 14.61 22.98 -8.79
C ASP A 14 13.90 24.23 -8.30
N CYS A 15 13.71 24.35 -6.99
CA CYS A 15 13.08 25.51 -6.37
C CYS A 15 13.92 26.79 -6.56
N LEU A 16 15.24 26.71 -6.33
CA LEU A 16 16.18 27.81 -6.54
C LEU A 16 16.19 28.26 -8.00
N ARG A 17 16.25 27.32 -8.92
CA ARG A 17 16.22 27.60 -10.36
C ARG A 17 14.91 28.28 -10.79
N ARG A 18 13.75 27.72 -10.38
CA ARG A 18 12.44 28.22 -10.85
C ARG A 18 12.01 29.51 -10.16
N ARG A 19 12.30 29.69 -8.86
CA ARG A 19 11.78 30.82 -8.06
C ARG A 19 12.76 31.97 -7.91
N GLN A 20 14.07 31.70 -7.99
CA GLN A 20 15.13 32.66 -7.69
C GLN A 20 16.07 32.86 -8.88
N GLY A 21 15.90 32.13 -9.98
CA GLY A 21 16.82 32.16 -11.11
C GLY A 21 18.23 31.63 -10.79
N VAL A 22 18.44 31.06 -9.60
CA VAL A 22 19.76 30.64 -9.13
C VAL A 22 20.06 29.22 -9.60
N VAL A 23 21.13 29.07 -10.41
CA VAL A 23 21.61 27.76 -10.90
C VAL A 23 22.72 27.27 -10.00
N MET A 24 22.46 26.16 -9.30
CA MET A 24 23.46 25.50 -8.44
C MET A 24 23.48 23.99 -8.68
N SER A 25 24.69 23.38 -8.55
CA SER A 25 24.78 21.93 -8.55
C SER A 25 24.22 21.32 -7.29
N ARG A 26 23.68 20.10 -7.39
CA ARG A 26 23.17 19.34 -6.22
C ARG A 26 24.21 19.18 -5.12
N LYS A 27 25.49 18.93 -5.51
CA LYS A 27 26.61 18.80 -4.56
C LYS A 27 26.83 20.10 -3.76
N LYS A 28 26.77 21.27 -4.42
CA LYS A 28 26.90 22.58 -3.76
C LYS A 28 25.75 22.83 -2.78
N VAL A 29 24.51 22.56 -3.18
CA VAL A 29 23.34 22.69 -2.31
C VAL A 29 23.44 21.79 -1.07
N GLN A 30 23.86 20.53 -1.24
CA GLN A 30 24.04 19.60 -0.13
C GLN A 30 25.14 20.05 0.85
N ARG A 31 26.26 20.57 0.32
CA ARG A 31 27.37 21.12 1.14
C ARG A 31 26.91 22.30 1.98
N ILE A 32 26.18 23.23 1.37
CA ILE A 32 25.62 24.40 2.06
C ILE A 32 24.61 23.95 3.14
N ALA A 33 23.70 23.04 2.79
CA ALA A 33 22.71 22.52 3.72
C ALA A 33 23.35 21.85 4.95
N ARG A 34 24.44 21.13 4.77
CA ARG A 34 25.21 20.55 5.90
C ARG A 34 25.91 21.64 6.74
N LYS A 35 26.57 22.61 6.09
CA LYS A 35 27.30 23.68 6.79
C LYS A 35 26.42 24.52 7.71
N TYR A 36 25.15 24.73 7.33
CA TYR A 36 24.20 25.58 8.06
C TYR A 36 23.08 24.78 8.73
N ASP A 37 23.26 23.47 8.92
CA ASP A 37 22.27 22.55 9.53
C ASP A 37 20.85 22.69 8.95
N LEU A 38 20.77 22.93 7.64
CA LEU A 38 19.51 23.06 6.90
C LEU A 38 19.04 21.72 6.32
N ALA A 39 19.73 20.63 6.63
CA ALA A 39 19.35 19.31 6.14
C ALA A 39 17.97 18.90 6.67
N PRO A 40 17.06 18.35 5.83
CA PRO A 40 15.79 17.87 6.31
C PRO A 40 16.02 16.78 7.36
N LYS A 41 15.44 16.96 8.56
CA LYS A 41 15.46 15.90 9.57
C LYS A 41 14.85 14.65 8.95
N ARG A 42 15.62 13.56 8.86
CA ARG A 42 15.08 12.27 8.41
C ARG A 42 13.90 11.93 9.31
N LYS A 43 12.73 11.72 8.72
CA LYS A 43 11.64 11.09 9.46
C LYS A 43 12.20 9.81 10.04
N LYS A 44 12.10 9.64 11.37
CA LYS A 44 12.41 8.35 12.00
C LYS A 44 11.64 7.30 11.21
N LYS A 45 12.32 6.23 10.81
CA LYS A 45 11.61 5.06 10.29
C LYS A 45 10.57 4.71 11.35
N ASN A 46 9.31 4.61 10.92
CA ASN A 46 8.27 4.13 11.81
C ASN A 46 8.78 2.80 12.38
N PRO A 47 8.95 2.67 13.69
CA PRO A 47 9.35 1.40 14.27
C PRO A 47 8.13 0.47 14.20
N TYR A 48 7.82 -0.01 12.99
CA TYR A 48 6.89 -1.10 12.83
C TYR A 48 7.60 -2.34 13.38
N HIS A 49 7.32 -2.63 14.63
CA HIS A 49 7.66 -3.92 15.23
C HIS A 49 6.54 -4.87 14.82
N PRO A 50 6.84 -5.95 14.10
CA PRO A 50 5.88 -7.04 13.96
C PRO A 50 5.52 -7.49 15.38
N ILE A 51 4.24 -7.43 15.71
CA ILE A 51 3.70 -7.98 16.96
C ILE A 51 4.13 -9.43 17.01
N GLY A 52 4.66 -9.85 18.18
CA GLY A 52 5.28 -11.13 18.39
C GLY A 52 4.53 -12.29 17.76
N THR A 53 5.25 -13.02 16.96
CA THR A 53 4.75 -14.15 16.21
C THR A 53 4.96 -15.41 17.02
N ASP A 54 3.97 -15.82 17.79
CA ASP A 54 3.79 -17.21 18.12
C ASP A 54 3.25 -17.90 16.85
N GLY A 55 4.21 -18.26 15.97
CA GLY A 55 3.96 -18.80 14.64
C GLY A 55 4.37 -17.83 13.53
N LEU A 56 5.28 -18.26 12.66
CA LEU A 56 5.66 -17.51 11.46
C LEU A 56 4.41 -17.17 10.64
N PRO A 57 4.23 -15.92 10.19
CA PRO A 57 3.10 -15.58 9.34
C PRO A 57 3.12 -16.49 8.11
N LYS A 58 2.04 -17.22 7.89
CA LYS A 58 1.93 -18.12 6.74
C LYS A 58 1.75 -17.30 5.48
N VAL A 59 2.83 -17.03 4.77
CA VAL A 59 2.84 -16.29 3.51
C VAL A 59 2.43 -17.25 2.40
N ALA A 60 1.39 -16.88 1.65
CA ALA A 60 0.97 -17.62 0.48
C ALA A 60 1.94 -17.40 -0.70
N ALA A 61 2.02 -18.38 -1.60
CA ALA A 61 2.85 -18.28 -2.80
C ALA A 61 2.31 -17.18 -3.75
N ASN A 62 3.23 -16.57 -4.52
CA ASN A 62 2.84 -15.66 -5.60
C ASN A 62 2.43 -16.47 -6.84
N VAL A 63 1.18 -16.89 -6.88
CA VAL A 63 0.64 -17.72 -7.97
C VAL A 63 0.23 -16.88 -9.18
N VAL A 64 -0.30 -15.68 -8.95
CA VAL A 64 -0.73 -14.78 -10.02
C VAL A 64 0.46 -14.23 -10.81
N ASN A 65 1.60 -13.98 -10.15
CA ASN A 65 2.87 -13.59 -10.76
C ASN A 65 2.71 -12.52 -11.84
N ARG A 66 2.03 -11.41 -11.53
CA ARG A 66 1.73 -10.26 -12.42
C ARG A 66 0.80 -10.56 -13.59
N GLN A 67 0.25 -11.76 -13.68
CA GLN A 67 -0.74 -12.10 -14.70
C GLN A 67 -2.12 -11.70 -14.19
N PHE A 68 -2.35 -10.41 -14.00
CA PHE A 68 -3.58 -9.86 -13.44
C PHE A 68 -4.75 -9.98 -14.42
N ARG A 69 -4.48 -9.77 -15.71
CA ARG A 69 -5.47 -9.85 -16.78
C ARG A 69 -5.42 -11.23 -17.45
N ARG A 70 -6.46 -12.03 -17.23
CA ARG A 70 -6.53 -13.42 -17.72
C ARG A 70 -7.72 -13.64 -18.67
N GLY A 71 -8.27 -12.56 -19.21
CA GLY A 71 -9.40 -12.62 -20.17
C GLY A 71 -10.72 -13.11 -19.55
N ARG A 72 -10.82 -13.16 -18.23
CA ARG A 72 -12.04 -13.54 -17.50
C ARG A 72 -12.31 -12.54 -16.38
N PRO A 73 -13.49 -11.88 -16.38
CA PRO A 73 -13.90 -11.03 -15.27
C PRO A 73 -13.80 -11.78 -13.95
N LEU A 74 -13.36 -11.08 -12.92
CA LEU A 74 -13.25 -11.58 -11.54
C LEU A 74 -12.32 -12.78 -11.32
N LYS A 75 -11.53 -13.22 -12.32
CA LYS A 75 -10.58 -14.34 -12.11
C LYS A 75 -9.44 -13.96 -11.16
N VAL A 76 -9.04 -12.69 -11.19
CA VAL A 76 -8.06 -12.11 -10.27
C VAL A 76 -8.65 -10.83 -9.70
N ILE A 77 -8.66 -10.73 -8.38
CA ILE A 77 -8.99 -9.52 -7.63
C ILE A 77 -7.76 -9.04 -6.88
N SER A 78 -7.60 -7.74 -6.74
CA SER A 78 -6.51 -7.12 -5.96
C SER A 78 -7.10 -6.41 -4.75
N THR A 79 -6.41 -6.49 -3.61
CA THR A 79 -6.81 -5.81 -2.39
C THR A 79 -5.64 -5.02 -1.80
N ASP A 80 -5.94 -3.85 -1.26
CA ASP A 80 -4.98 -2.98 -0.60
C ASP A 80 -5.66 -2.08 0.44
N ILE A 81 -4.84 -1.55 1.36
CA ILE A 81 -5.27 -0.55 2.33
C ILE A 81 -4.59 0.78 2.03
N THR A 82 -5.36 1.77 1.63
CA THR A 82 -4.90 3.12 1.32
C THR A 82 -5.09 4.05 2.52
N TYR A 83 -4.05 4.82 2.83
CA TYR A 83 -4.03 5.83 3.89
C TYR A 83 -4.51 7.16 3.34
N LEU A 84 -5.65 7.63 3.81
CA LEU A 84 -6.25 8.91 3.42
C LEU A 84 -5.93 9.97 4.47
N PRO A 85 -5.10 10.98 4.16
CA PRO A 85 -4.79 12.03 5.12
C PRO A 85 -5.97 13.00 5.28
N GLY A 86 -6.44 13.17 6.51
CA GLY A 86 -7.48 14.12 6.90
C GLY A 86 -6.94 15.27 7.75
N ARG A 87 -7.83 16.17 8.19
CA ARG A 87 -7.47 17.29 9.08
C ARG A 87 -7.06 16.80 10.46
N ASP A 88 -7.77 15.80 10.98
CA ASP A 88 -7.65 15.29 12.34
C ASP A 88 -6.84 13.99 12.44
N GLY A 89 -6.21 13.54 11.32
CA GLY A 89 -5.43 12.31 11.28
C GLY A 89 -5.55 11.58 9.97
N PHE A 90 -5.46 10.25 10.03
CA PHE A 90 -5.62 9.38 8.87
C PHE A 90 -6.93 8.62 8.94
N SER A 91 -7.62 8.52 7.82
CA SER A 91 -8.61 7.48 7.57
C SER A 91 -7.99 6.40 6.69
N TYR A 92 -8.56 5.21 6.72
CA TYR A 92 -8.08 4.04 6.02
C TYR A 92 -9.17 3.54 5.08
N LEU A 93 -8.81 3.32 3.84
CA LEU A 93 -9.69 2.73 2.83
C LEU A 93 -9.19 1.33 2.52
N SER A 94 -9.95 0.31 2.89
CA SER A 94 -9.76 -1.05 2.42
C SER A 94 -10.59 -1.24 1.15
N GLY A 95 -10.00 -1.76 0.09
CA GLY A 95 -10.67 -1.94 -1.19
C GLY A 95 -10.35 -3.26 -1.86
N VAL A 96 -11.30 -3.75 -2.64
CA VAL A 96 -11.14 -4.91 -3.53
C VAL A 96 -11.50 -4.49 -4.94
N ILE A 97 -10.61 -4.73 -5.90
CA ILE A 97 -10.75 -4.33 -7.30
C ILE A 97 -10.65 -5.57 -8.18
N GLY A 98 -11.52 -5.69 -9.18
CA GLY A 98 -11.41 -6.69 -10.23
C GLY A 98 -10.32 -6.31 -11.22
N CYS A 99 -9.24 -7.09 -11.31
CA CYS A 99 -8.06 -6.73 -12.11
C CYS A 99 -8.29 -6.73 -13.63
N GLU A 100 -9.28 -7.44 -14.13
CA GLU A 100 -9.61 -7.46 -15.57
C GLU A 100 -10.41 -6.22 -15.99
N THR A 101 -11.31 -5.76 -15.10
CA THR A 101 -12.30 -4.72 -15.41
C THR A 101 -11.97 -3.37 -14.78
N ASP A 102 -11.00 -3.32 -13.87
CA ASP A 102 -10.64 -2.17 -13.03
C ASP A 102 -11.84 -1.64 -12.19
N ILE A 103 -12.87 -2.49 -11.98
CA ILE A 103 -14.06 -2.14 -11.19
C ILE A 103 -13.79 -2.38 -9.70
N VAL A 104 -14.15 -1.40 -8.87
CA VAL A 104 -14.17 -1.57 -7.41
C VAL A 104 -15.36 -2.45 -7.04
N LEU A 105 -15.08 -3.63 -6.48
CA LEU A 105 -16.08 -4.62 -6.08
C LEU A 105 -16.62 -4.38 -4.68
N ALA A 106 -15.73 -3.98 -3.78
CA ALA A 106 -16.05 -3.72 -2.39
C ALA A 106 -15.10 -2.69 -1.79
N HIS A 107 -15.57 -1.91 -0.82
CA HIS A 107 -14.72 -0.98 -0.08
C HIS A 107 -15.30 -0.66 1.30
N VAL A 108 -14.41 -0.43 2.27
CA VAL A 108 -14.75 0.05 3.61
C VAL A 108 -13.80 1.17 4.00
N THR A 109 -14.35 2.26 4.51
CA THR A 109 -13.58 3.38 5.06
C THR A 109 -13.68 3.39 6.57
N SER A 110 -12.57 3.58 7.28
CA SER A 110 -12.52 3.63 8.74
C SER A 110 -11.48 4.62 9.26
N ASN A 111 -11.65 5.09 10.49
CA ASN A 111 -10.65 5.90 11.18
C ASN A 111 -9.66 5.03 12.00
N SER A 112 -9.84 3.72 12.03
CA SER A 112 -8.93 2.74 12.65
C SER A 112 -8.45 1.72 11.63
N MET A 113 -7.18 1.29 11.77
CA MET A 113 -6.58 0.24 10.94
C MET A 113 -6.66 -1.09 11.66
N GLU A 114 -7.88 -1.61 11.82
CA GLU A 114 -8.15 -2.90 12.43
C GLU A 114 -8.32 -3.99 11.37
N GLU A 115 -7.95 -5.21 11.72
CA GLU A 115 -8.12 -6.40 10.85
C GLU A 115 -9.57 -6.57 10.40
N GLN A 116 -10.52 -6.26 11.29
CA GLN A 116 -11.96 -6.37 11.02
C GLN A 116 -12.38 -5.62 9.76
N ARG A 117 -11.73 -4.48 9.43
CA ARG A 117 -12.10 -3.68 8.25
C ARG A 117 -11.81 -4.39 6.93
N VAL A 118 -10.76 -5.19 6.90
CA VAL A 118 -10.48 -6.04 5.73
C VAL A 118 -11.54 -7.13 5.63
N LEU A 119 -11.92 -7.74 6.74
CA LEU A 119 -12.98 -8.75 6.77
C LEU A 119 -14.34 -8.18 6.35
N ASP A 120 -14.71 -6.99 6.85
CA ASP A 120 -15.94 -6.27 6.47
C ASP A 120 -15.97 -5.96 4.95
N THR A 121 -14.80 -5.66 4.35
CA THR A 121 -14.69 -5.44 2.90
C THR A 121 -14.99 -6.72 2.14
N TYR A 122 -14.49 -7.86 2.61
CA TYR A 122 -14.75 -9.16 1.97
C TYR A 122 -16.16 -9.67 2.22
N ASP A 123 -16.84 -9.26 3.31
CA ASP A 123 -18.24 -9.58 3.53
C ASP A 123 -19.16 -8.97 2.47
N GLN A 124 -18.82 -7.79 1.92
CA GLN A 124 -19.57 -7.19 0.80
C GLN A 124 -19.51 -8.04 -0.47
N LEU A 125 -18.47 -8.85 -0.65
CA LEU A 125 -18.36 -9.73 -1.80
C LEU A 125 -19.41 -10.86 -1.80
N LYS A 126 -20.03 -11.16 -0.66
CA LYS A 126 -21.13 -12.13 -0.57
C LYS A 126 -22.38 -11.71 -1.37
N GLU A 127 -22.53 -10.40 -1.62
CA GLU A 127 -23.63 -9.85 -2.41
C GLU A 127 -23.40 -9.96 -3.92
N ILE A 128 -22.20 -10.39 -4.32
CA ILE A 128 -21.78 -10.51 -5.72
C ILE A 128 -21.68 -11.99 -6.08
N GLU A 129 -22.22 -12.36 -7.22
CA GLU A 129 -22.03 -13.71 -7.75
C GLU A 129 -20.58 -13.88 -8.22
N LEU A 130 -19.81 -14.59 -7.38
CA LEU A 130 -18.40 -14.84 -7.62
C LEU A 130 -18.20 -16.14 -8.42
N PRO A 131 -17.39 -16.13 -9.50
CA PRO A 131 -17.08 -17.35 -10.23
C PRO A 131 -16.10 -18.24 -9.44
N ASP A 132 -16.05 -19.53 -9.76
CA ASP A 132 -15.10 -20.45 -9.15
C ASP A 132 -13.64 -20.14 -9.47
N GLY A 133 -12.78 -20.41 -8.49
CA GLY A 133 -11.33 -20.36 -8.66
C GLY A 133 -10.74 -18.97 -8.80
N ILE A 134 -11.27 -18.00 -8.05
CA ILE A 134 -10.75 -16.63 -7.93
C ILE A 134 -9.42 -16.63 -7.18
N TRP A 135 -8.53 -15.73 -7.57
CA TRP A 135 -7.30 -15.41 -6.86
C TRP A 135 -7.36 -13.99 -6.29
N ALA A 136 -7.22 -13.88 -4.96
CA ALA A 136 -7.05 -12.58 -4.28
C ALA A 136 -5.55 -12.25 -4.16
N CYS A 137 -5.12 -11.18 -4.82
CA CYS A 137 -3.78 -10.62 -4.71
C CYS A 137 -3.71 -9.64 -3.56
N SER A 138 -2.70 -9.80 -2.70
CA SER A 138 -2.40 -8.85 -1.62
C SER A 138 -0.89 -8.72 -1.43
N ASP A 139 -0.47 -7.71 -0.66
CA ASP A 139 0.87 -7.67 -0.11
C ASP A 139 1.01 -8.64 1.10
N GLN A 140 2.19 -8.65 1.73
CA GLN A 140 2.45 -9.42 2.94
C GLN A 140 2.15 -8.64 4.22
N GLY A 141 1.19 -7.71 4.19
CA GLY A 141 0.73 -6.97 5.35
C GLY A 141 0.15 -7.88 6.43
N VAL A 142 0.20 -7.44 7.69
CA VAL A 142 -0.27 -8.23 8.85
C VAL A 142 -1.73 -8.65 8.71
N HIS A 143 -2.57 -7.80 8.14
CA HIS A 143 -3.99 -8.07 7.93
C HIS A 143 -4.22 -9.24 6.98
N TYR A 144 -3.40 -9.34 5.92
CA TYR A 144 -3.51 -10.38 4.89
C TYR A 144 -2.80 -11.69 5.26
N THR A 145 -1.90 -11.66 6.25
CA THR A 145 -1.24 -12.86 6.79
C THR A 145 -2.00 -13.44 8.00
N ALA A 146 -2.99 -12.74 8.51
CA ALA A 146 -3.80 -13.14 9.64
C ALA A 146 -4.62 -14.41 9.35
N ARG A 147 -4.90 -15.19 10.39
CA ARG A 147 -5.71 -16.40 10.27
C ARG A 147 -7.14 -16.06 9.85
N ALA A 148 -7.75 -15.07 10.49
CA ALA A 148 -9.12 -14.67 10.20
C ALA A 148 -9.32 -14.27 8.72
N TYR A 149 -8.32 -13.62 8.10
CA TYR A 149 -8.39 -13.30 6.68
C TYR A 149 -8.35 -14.56 5.80
N ARG A 150 -7.52 -15.54 6.12
CA ARG A 150 -7.48 -16.81 5.37
C ARG A 150 -8.78 -17.59 5.51
N ASP A 151 -9.31 -17.67 6.74
CA ASP A 151 -10.58 -18.34 7.02
C ASP A 151 -11.72 -17.65 6.22
N LYS A 152 -11.68 -16.31 6.08
CA LYS A 152 -12.63 -15.55 5.27
C LYS A 152 -12.52 -15.85 3.77
N LEU A 153 -11.32 -15.95 3.24
CA LEU A 153 -11.10 -16.34 1.83
C LEU A 153 -11.60 -17.75 1.55
N GLU A 154 -11.35 -18.68 2.48
CA GLU A 154 -11.84 -20.06 2.37
C GLU A 154 -13.38 -20.12 2.37
N GLU A 155 -14.04 -19.36 3.27
CA GLU A 155 -15.50 -19.21 3.30
C GLU A 155 -16.06 -18.75 1.94
N LEU A 156 -15.37 -17.85 1.25
CA LEU A 156 -15.77 -17.31 -0.05
C LEU A 156 -15.28 -18.13 -1.26
N GLY A 157 -14.58 -19.23 -1.06
CA GLY A 157 -13.99 -20.02 -2.14
C GLY A 157 -12.88 -19.32 -2.93
N ILE A 158 -12.23 -18.31 -2.31
CA ILE A 158 -11.19 -17.48 -2.93
C ILE A 158 -9.81 -18.02 -2.53
N SER A 159 -8.92 -18.19 -3.50
CA SER A 159 -7.53 -18.59 -3.25
C SER A 159 -6.63 -17.37 -3.04
N GLN A 160 -5.68 -17.46 -2.12
CA GLN A 160 -4.76 -16.37 -1.82
C GLN A 160 -3.51 -16.41 -2.70
N SER A 161 -3.10 -15.25 -3.23
CA SER A 161 -1.81 -15.03 -3.88
C SER A 161 -1.14 -13.81 -3.29
N MET A 162 0.06 -13.94 -2.72
CA MET A 162 0.75 -12.82 -2.08
C MET A 162 1.92 -12.33 -2.92
N SER A 163 2.09 -11.02 -2.99
CA SER A 163 3.26 -10.40 -3.62
C SER A 163 4.55 -10.80 -2.91
N ARG A 164 5.66 -10.82 -3.62
CA ARG A 164 6.98 -10.97 -3.00
C ARG A 164 7.29 -9.77 -2.11
N LYS A 165 8.07 -10.01 -1.06
CA LYS A 165 8.45 -8.96 -0.12
C LYS A 165 9.11 -7.78 -0.83
N ALA A 166 8.63 -6.57 -0.56
CA ALA A 166 9.10 -5.32 -1.15
C ALA A 166 8.98 -5.23 -2.70
N CYS A 167 8.10 -6.01 -3.31
CA CYS A 167 7.85 -6.01 -4.74
C CYS A 167 6.44 -5.48 -5.04
N CYS A 168 6.28 -4.14 -5.10
CA CYS A 168 4.99 -3.48 -5.32
C CYS A 168 4.34 -3.85 -6.67
N TRP A 169 5.14 -4.17 -7.69
CA TRP A 169 4.66 -4.62 -9.00
C TRP A 169 3.90 -5.94 -8.98
N ASP A 170 4.04 -6.72 -7.93
CA ASP A 170 3.34 -7.99 -7.77
C ASP A 170 1.93 -7.80 -7.18
N ASN A 171 1.56 -6.59 -6.78
CA ASN A 171 0.24 -6.22 -6.24
C ASN A 171 -0.40 -5.04 -6.99
N ALA A 172 0.16 -4.64 -8.11
CA ALA A 172 -0.35 -3.56 -8.94
C ALA A 172 -0.82 -4.14 -10.29
N PRO A 173 -2.16 -4.22 -10.52
CA PRO A 173 -2.74 -4.61 -11.81
C PRO A 173 -2.42 -3.62 -12.93
#